data_28f94ed15c95fcd7a1f8ff21152a4011
#
_entry.id   28f94ed15c95fcd7a1f8ff21152a4011
#
_cell.length_a   1.000
_cell.length_b   1.000
_cell.length_c   1.000
_cell.angle_alpha   90.00
_cell.angle_beta   90.00
_cell.angle_gamma   90.00
#
_symmetry.space_group_name_H-M   'P 1'
#
loop_
_entity.id
_entity.type
_entity.pdbx_description
1 polymer ?
#
loop_
_entity_poly.entity_id
_entity_poly.type
_entity_poly.pdbx_seq_one_letter_code
_entity_poly.pdbx_strand_id
1 'polypeptide(L)'
;MAFVLILEKYRWGESVKKIILTQEQVDKLIVVERAVVEPTVHGVGCVDVPFKTYNNGKQFWQYQLWSNMLSRCFNARCKKAHPTYKDVTCCAEWLSFANFLAWCNKEVGYSGKLTGFALDKDLIVEGNKTYSPETCSFVPRAVNNLLTSRGSVRGKYPVGVSFDTYNGAFTVQVNHCGVRP
;
A
#
# COMPACT_ATOMS: atom_id res chain seq x y z
N MET A 1 -5.08 -25.31 -29.35
CA MET A 1 -4.94 -25.20 -27.87
C MET A 1 -6.03 -24.29 -27.37
N ALA A 2 -6.88 -24.79 -26.46
CA ALA A 2 -7.94 -23.97 -25.88
C ALA A 2 -7.38 -23.23 -24.65
N PHE A 3 -7.33 -21.93 -24.68
CA PHE A 3 -7.00 -21.12 -23.51
C PHE A 3 -8.27 -20.95 -22.67
N VAL A 4 -8.18 -21.27 -21.39
CA VAL A 4 -9.27 -21.04 -20.43
C VAL A 4 -9.03 -19.66 -19.80
N LEU A 5 -9.79 -18.66 -20.23
CA LEU A 5 -9.84 -17.37 -19.52
C LEU A 5 -10.96 -17.48 -18.47
N ILE A 6 -10.60 -17.51 -17.20
CA ILE A 6 -11.56 -17.45 -16.11
C ILE A 6 -11.90 -15.99 -15.88
N LEU A 7 -13.00 -15.51 -16.44
CA LEU A 7 -13.60 -14.24 -16.06
C LEU A 7 -14.42 -14.49 -14.79
N GLU A 8 -13.82 -14.30 -13.63
CA GLU A 8 -14.55 -14.32 -12.36
C GLU A 8 -15.44 -13.07 -12.28
N LYS A 9 -16.73 -13.25 -12.59
CA LYS A 9 -17.73 -12.24 -12.30
C LYS A 9 -18.11 -12.39 -10.84
N TYR A 10 -17.49 -11.58 -9.96
CA TYR A 10 -17.80 -11.59 -8.53
C TYR A 10 -19.24 -11.08 -8.29
N ARG A 11 -20.13 -12.01 -8.03
CA ARG A 11 -21.40 -11.76 -7.35
C ARG A 11 -21.43 -12.68 -6.13
N TRP A 12 -21.54 -12.12 -4.96
CA TRP A 12 -21.64 -12.88 -3.71
C TRP A 12 -22.83 -13.84 -3.80
N GLY A 13 -22.57 -15.15 -3.73
CA GLY A 13 -23.59 -16.21 -3.57
C GLY A 13 -23.97 -17.02 -4.78
N GLU A 14 -23.40 -16.81 -5.98
CA GLU A 14 -23.68 -17.65 -7.16
C GLU A 14 -22.46 -18.51 -7.55
N SER A 15 -22.76 -19.78 -7.91
CA SER A 15 -21.74 -20.72 -8.40
C SER A 15 -21.08 -20.20 -9.68
N VAL A 16 -19.74 -20.25 -9.72
CA VAL A 16 -18.93 -19.84 -10.87
C VAL A 16 -19.26 -20.72 -12.07
N LYS A 17 -19.91 -20.17 -13.10
CA LYS A 17 -20.06 -20.85 -14.38
C LYS A 17 -18.76 -20.70 -15.16
N LYS A 18 -18.10 -21.82 -15.43
CA LYS A 18 -16.91 -21.87 -16.26
C LYS A 18 -17.31 -21.50 -17.70
N ILE A 19 -16.83 -20.35 -18.18
CA ILE A 19 -17.03 -19.91 -19.57
C ILE A 19 -15.78 -20.34 -20.36
N ILE A 20 -15.95 -21.18 -21.34
CA ILE A 20 -14.87 -21.59 -22.27
C ILE A 20 -15.04 -20.70 -23.51
N LEU A 21 -14.04 -19.84 -23.77
CA LEU A 21 -14.01 -18.98 -24.95
C LEU A 21 -13.15 -19.63 -26.05
N THR A 22 -13.57 -19.48 -27.30
CA THR A 22 -12.73 -19.82 -28.47
C THR A 22 -11.62 -18.80 -28.66
N GLN A 23 -10.55 -19.18 -29.37
CA GLN A 23 -9.44 -18.26 -29.68
C GLN A 23 -9.95 -16.98 -30.38
N GLU A 24 -10.90 -17.11 -31.33
CA GLU A 24 -11.49 -15.97 -32.00
C GLU A 24 -12.25 -15.01 -31.07
N GLN A 25 -12.91 -15.55 -30.04
CA GLN A 25 -13.58 -14.75 -29.02
C GLN A 25 -12.58 -14.05 -28.10
N VAL A 26 -11.46 -14.72 -27.77
CA VAL A 26 -10.36 -14.14 -27.02
C VAL A 26 -9.71 -13.00 -27.84
N ASP A 27 -9.44 -13.20 -29.10
CA ASP A 27 -8.84 -12.20 -29.99
C ASP A 27 -9.73 -10.97 -30.15
N LYS A 28 -11.05 -11.14 -30.24
CA LYS A 28 -12.03 -10.04 -30.23
C LYS A 28 -12.10 -9.28 -28.91
N LEU A 29 -11.84 -9.94 -27.77
CA LEU A 29 -11.75 -9.30 -26.47
C LEU A 29 -10.44 -8.51 -26.27
N ILE A 30 -9.36 -8.93 -26.92
CA ILE A 30 -8.05 -8.26 -26.85
C ILE A 30 -8.07 -6.96 -27.69
N VAL A 31 -8.93 -6.85 -28.70
CA VAL A 31 -9.11 -5.66 -29.56
C VAL A 31 -9.96 -4.58 -28.87
N VAL A 32 -10.48 -4.78 -27.68
CA VAL A 32 -10.99 -3.65 -26.89
C VAL A 32 -9.79 -2.74 -26.64
N GLU A 33 -9.67 -1.69 -27.47
CA GLU A 33 -8.74 -0.58 -27.25
C GLU A 33 -8.75 -0.28 -25.75
N ARG A 34 -7.58 -0.40 -25.12
CA ARG A 34 -7.39 0.11 -23.77
C ARG A 34 -7.74 1.59 -23.86
N ALA A 35 -8.93 1.95 -23.45
CA ALA A 35 -9.30 3.35 -23.31
C ALA A 35 -8.15 4.00 -22.56
N VAL A 36 -7.58 5.05 -23.15
CA VAL A 36 -6.51 5.81 -22.48
C VAL A 36 -7.12 6.34 -21.21
N VAL A 37 -6.78 5.71 -20.09
CA VAL A 37 -7.29 6.14 -18.79
C VAL A 37 -6.46 7.34 -18.37
N GLU A 38 -7.08 8.51 -18.42
CA GLU A 38 -6.43 9.74 -17.98
C GLU A 38 -6.03 9.65 -16.50
N PRO A 39 -4.83 10.14 -16.15
CA PRO A 39 -4.36 10.12 -14.78
C PRO A 39 -5.19 11.07 -13.92
N THR A 40 -5.99 10.51 -13.01
CA THR A 40 -6.92 11.26 -12.16
C THR A 40 -6.45 11.41 -10.72
N VAL A 41 -5.55 10.52 -10.26
CA VAL A 41 -5.10 10.51 -8.87
C VAL A 41 -3.72 11.16 -8.76
N HIS A 42 -3.69 12.31 -8.09
CA HIS A 42 -2.48 13.15 -7.93
C HIS A 42 -1.78 13.52 -9.25
N GLY A 43 -2.52 13.54 -10.38
CA GLY A 43 -2.02 13.88 -11.70
C GLY A 43 -1.18 12.79 -12.38
N VAL A 44 -1.05 11.61 -11.80
CA VAL A 44 -0.20 10.53 -12.32
C VAL A 44 -0.85 9.14 -12.23
N GLY A 45 -1.73 8.91 -11.27
CA GLY A 45 -2.33 7.59 -11.04
C GLY A 45 -3.56 7.34 -11.91
N CYS A 46 -3.62 6.18 -12.56
CA CYS A 46 -4.72 5.73 -13.39
C CYS A 46 -5.57 4.69 -12.66
N VAL A 47 -6.90 4.91 -12.60
CA VAL A 47 -7.86 3.93 -12.08
C VAL A 47 -8.36 3.09 -13.24
N ASP A 48 -7.60 2.07 -13.57
CA ASP A 48 -7.76 1.21 -14.76
C ASP A 48 -8.41 -0.15 -14.45
N VAL A 49 -9.34 -0.14 -13.49
CA VAL A 49 -10.14 -1.31 -13.10
C VAL A 49 -11.59 -1.16 -13.59
N PRO A 50 -12.28 -2.25 -13.99
CA PRO A 50 -13.65 -2.19 -14.54
C PRO A 50 -14.74 -2.07 -13.47
N PHE A 51 -14.39 -1.73 -12.23
CA PHE A 51 -15.33 -1.63 -11.12
C PHE A 51 -15.07 -0.37 -10.27
N LYS A 52 -16.09 0.00 -9.47
CA LYS A 52 -15.97 1.13 -8.55
C LYS A 52 -15.01 0.81 -7.41
N THR A 53 -14.17 1.77 -7.04
CA THR A 53 -13.19 1.63 -5.93
C THR A 53 -13.80 1.79 -4.54
N TYR A 54 -15.12 1.85 -4.44
CA TYR A 54 -15.87 1.98 -3.19
C TYR A 54 -17.13 1.09 -3.20
N ASN A 55 -17.54 0.65 -2.02
CA ASN A 55 -18.77 -0.09 -1.80
C ASN A 55 -19.46 0.46 -0.54
N ASN A 56 -20.80 0.70 -0.60
CA ASN A 56 -21.59 1.24 0.50
C ASN A 56 -20.97 2.50 1.16
N GLY A 57 -20.50 3.44 0.33
CA GLY A 57 -19.87 4.68 0.78
C GLY A 57 -18.46 4.54 1.37
N LYS A 58 -17.92 3.32 1.42
CA LYS A 58 -16.56 3.07 1.90
C LYS A 58 -15.64 2.71 0.75
N GLN A 59 -14.50 3.38 0.66
CA GLN A 59 -13.46 3.02 -0.30
C GLN A 59 -12.81 1.70 0.08
N PHE A 60 -12.37 0.94 -0.92
CA PHE A 60 -11.54 -0.24 -0.69
C PHE A 60 -10.22 0.17 -0.05
N TRP A 61 -9.73 -0.63 0.90
CA TRP A 61 -8.49 -0.32 1.60
C TRP A 61 -7.27 -0.30 0.66
N GLN A 62 -7.27 -1.12 -0.40
CA GLN A 62 -6.22 -1.12 -1.41
C GLN A 62 -6.16 0.21 -2.15
N TYR A 63 -7.33 0.76 -2.51
CA TYR A 63 -7.38 2.06 -3.17
C TYR A 63 -6.91 3.20 -2.26
N GLN A 64 -7.35 3.21 -1.00
CA GLN A 64 -6.89 4.20 -0.03
C GLN A 64 -5.36 4.13 0.16
N LEU A 65 -4.83 2.91 0.27
CA LEU A 65 -3.40 2.68 0.43
C LEU A 65 -2.61 3.20 -0.78
N TRP A 66 -3.06 2.85 -1.99
CA TRP A 66 -2.47 3.31 -3.25
C TRP A 66 -2.53 4.82 -3.41
N SER A 67 -3.67 5.44 -3.21
CA SER A 67 -3.83 6.89 -3.29
C SER A 67 -2.96 7.61 -2.26
N ASN A 68 -2.85 7.09 -1.04
CA ASN A 68 -1.97 7.64 -0.01
C ASN A 68 -0.48 7.49 -0.39
N MET A 69 -0.08 6.38 -0.99
CA MET A 69 1.27 6.18 -1.51
C MET A 69 1.58 7.22 -2.61
N LEU A 70 0.71 7.38 -3.61
CA LEU A 70 0.88 8.38 -4.67
C LEU A 70 0.90 9.81 -4.11
N SER A 71 0.11 10.10 -3.08
CA SER A 71 0.15 11.40 -2.40
C SER A 71 1.53 11.70 -1.82
N ARG A 72 2.17 10.74 -1.18
CA ARG A 72 3.55 10.89 -0.65
C ARG A 72 4.56 11.11 -1.77
N CYS A 73 4.36 10.44 -2.91
CA CYS A 73 5.28 10.51 -4.05
C CYS A 73 5.13 11.79 -4.88
N PHE A 74 3.92 12.29 -5.09
CA PHE A 74 3.64 13.30 -6.14
C PHE A 74 2.89 14.53 -5.64
N ASN A 75 2.24 14.50 -4.47
CA ASN A 75 1.49 15.65 -3.99
C ASN A 75 2.43 16.68 -3.32
N ALA A 76 2.56 17.85 -3.93
CA ALA A 76 3.44 18.93 -3.45
C ALA A 76 3.07 19.40 -2.03
N ARG A 77 1.78 19.47 -1.70
CA ARG A 77 1.31 19.85 -0.36
C ARG A 77 1.73 18.80 0.69
N CYS A 78 1.61 17.52 0.36
CA CYS A 78 2.03 16.42 1.22
C CYS A 78 3.56 16.48 1.47
N LYS A 79 4.36 16.66 0.40
CA LYS A 79 5.83 16.80 0.51
C LYS A 79 6.26 18.02 1.33
N LYS A 80 5.53 19.14 1.19
CA LYS A 80 5.78 20.35 2.00
C LYS A 80 5.48 20.11 3.49
N ALA A 81 4.39 19.44 3.79
CA ALA A 81 4.01 19.12 5.19
C ALA A 81 4.92 18.05 5.82
N HIS A 82 5.48 17.16 5.01
CA HIS A 82 6.32 16.05 5.46
C HIS A 82 7.63 16.01 4.65
N PRO A 83 8.67 16.77 5.05
CA PRO A 83 9.95 16.86 4.31
C PRO A 83 10.64 15.52 4.06
N THR A 84 10.37 14.50 4.88
CA THR A 84 10.87 13.13 4.71
C THR A 84 10.44 12.47 3.41
N TYR A 85 9.35 12.98 2.78
CA TYR A 85 8.85 12.49 1.50
C TYR A 85 9.42 13.26 0.28
N LYS A 86 10.34 14.21 0.48
CA LYS A 86 10.89 15.05 -0.60
C LYS A 86 11.32 14.22 -1.82
N ASP A 87 12.12 13.19 -1.58
CA ASP A 87 12.74 12.35 -2.61
C ASP A 87 12.04 11.01 -2.80
N VAL A 88 10.83 10.86 -2.22
CA VAL A 88 10.07 9.62 -2.34
C VAL A 88 9.37 9.54 -3.69
N THR A 89 9.48 8.38 -4.32
CA THR A 89 8.91 8.05 -5.64
C THR A 89 8.21 6.69 -5.61
N CYS A 90 7.57 6.31 -6.71
CA CYS A 90 7.12 4.94 -6.94
C CYS A 90 7.50 4.48 -8.35
N CYS A 91 7.54 3.16 -8.55
CA CYS A 91 7.76 2.56 -9.86
C CYS A 91 6.62 2.90 -10.83
N ALA A 92 6.92 2.92 -12.13
CA ALA A 92 5.94 3.22 -13.16
C ALA A 92 4.77 2.23 -13.17
N GLU A 93 5.02 0.97 -12.84
CA GLU A 93 4.02 -0.08 -12.78
C GLU A 93 2.90 0.24 -11.78
N TRP A 94 3.22 0.85 -10.65
CA TRP A 94 2.25 1.23 -9.61
C TRP A 94 1.54 2.56 -9.84
N LEU A 95 1.75 3.22 -10.98
CA LEU A 95 0.86 4.28 -11.45
C LEU A 95 -0.50 3.72 -11.92
N SER A 96 -0.57 2.45 -12.27
CA SER A 96 -1.78 1.66 -12.52
C SER A 96 -2.34 1.12 -11.20
N PHE A 97 -3.62 1.43 -10.93
CA PHE A 97 -4.28 0.85 -9.75
C PHE A 97 -4.51 -0.66 -9.91
N ALA A 98 -4.76 -1.15 -11.13
CA ALA A 98 -4.91 -2.58 -11.39
C ALA A 98 -3.65 -3.37 -11.02
N ASN A 99 -2.47 -2.88 -11.39
CA ASN A 99 -1.20 -3.51 -11.05
C ASN A 99 -0.93 -3.51 -9.54
N PHE A 100 -1.16 -2.38 -8.89
CA PHE A 100 -1.01 -2.27 -7.43
C PHE A 100 -1.99 -3.20 -6.71
N LEU A 101 -3.24 -3.29 -7.16
CA LEU A 101 -4.26 -4.19 -6.62
C LEU A 101 -3.86 -5.66 -6.77
N ALA A 102 -3.34 -6.04 -7.94
CA ALA A 102 -2.86 -7.39 -8.19
C ALA A 102 -1.73 -7.78 -7.23
N TRP A 103 -0.77 -6.87 -7.01
CA TRP A 103 0.29 -7.07 -6.02
C TRP A 103 -0.28 -7.21 -4.60
N CYS A 104 -1.17 -6.31 -4.17
CA CYS A 104 -1.81 -6.42 -2.86
C CYS A 104 -2.49 -7.77 -2.64
N ASN A 105 -3.22 -8.24 -3.64
CA ASN A 105 -3.94 -9.52 -3.55
C ASN A 105 -3.00 -10.72 -3.51
N LYS A 106 -1.85 -10.66 -4.17
CA LYS A 106 -0.80 -11.67 -4.09
C LYS A 106 -0.21 -11.74 -2.68
N GLU A 107 0.10 -10.59 -2.08
CA GLU A 107 0.75 -10.52 -0.77
C GLU A 107 -0.17 -10.90 0.39
N VAL A 108 -1.45 -10.57 0.32
CA VAL A 108 -2.39 -10.66 1.47
C VAL A 108 -3.57 -11.59 1.20
N GLY A 109 -3.75 -12.01 -0.06
CA GLY A 109 -4.95 -12.70 -0.51
C GLY A 109 -6.18 -11.77 -0.65
N TYR A 110 -7.17 -12.22 -1.41
CA TYR A 110 -8.37 -11.41 -1.75
C TYR A 110 -9.24 -11.04 -0.54
N SER A 111 -9.23 -11.84 0.50
CA SER A 111 -10.01 -11.63 1.73
C SER A 111 -9.23 -10.96 2.86
N GLY A 112 -7.96 -10.63 2.62
CA GLY A 112 -7.06 -10.09 3.63
C GLY A 112 -7.51 -8.73 4.15
N LYS A 113 -7.74 -8.63 5.45
CA LYS A 113 -7.88 -7.36 6.15
C LYS A 113 -6.52 -6.93 6.66
N LEU A 114 -6.01 -5.82 6.14
CA LEU A 114 -4.77 -5.22 6.63
C LEU A 114 -5.00 -4.24 7.79
N THR A 115 -5.99 -4.53 8.64
CA THR A 115 -6.19 -3.74 9.85
C THR A 115 -4.95 -3.87 10.74
N GLY A 116 -4.33 -2.75 11.05
CA GLY A 116 -3.11 -2.74 11.89
C GLY A 116 -1.79 -2.91 11.14
N PHE A 117 -1.80 -3.00 9.80
CA PHE A 117 -0.58 -3.02 8.99
C PHE A 117 -0.31 -1.68 8.30
N ALA A 118 0.91 -1.46 7.90
CA ALA A 118 1.38 -0.35 7.07
C ALA A 118 2.12 -0.89 5.86
N LEU A 119 2.03 -0.19 4.74
CA LEU A 119 2.92 -0.40 3.59
C LEU A 119 4.24 0.27 3.92
N ASP A 120 5.29 -0.52 4.05
CA ASP A 120 6.65 -0.06 4.28
C ASP A 120 7.52 -0.30 3.04
N LYS A 121 8.41 0.65 2.74
CA LYS A 121 9.35 0.60 1.62
C LYS A 121 10.81 0.52 2.05
N ASP A 122 11.06 0.72 3.35
CA ASP A 122 12.41 0.87 3.90
C ASP A 122 12.88 -0.39 4.64
N LEU A 123 11.95 -1.31 4.98
CA LEU A 123 12.26 -2.51 5.76
C LEU A 123 13.17 -3.48 5.01
N ILE A 124 12.89 -3.70 3.70
CA ILE A 124 13.67 -4.64 2.87
C ILE A 124 15.01 -4.02 2.46
N VAL A 125 14.98 -2.72 2.13
CA VAL A 125 16.18 -1.97 1.71
C VAL A 125 16.24 -0.69 2.53
N GLU A 126 17.15 -0.63 3.48
CA GLU A 126 17.32 0.53 4.36
C GLU A 126 17.61 1.81 3.55
N GLY A 127 16.90 2.89 3.89
CA GLY A 127 17.03 4.19 3.22
C GLY A 127 16.42 4.26 1.82
N ASN A 128 15.71 3.22 1.37
CA ASN A 128 15.05 3.22 0.08
C ASN A 128 13.99 4.36 -0.03
N LYS A 129 13.92 4.97 -1.21
CA LYS A 129 13.00 6.08 -1.51
C LYS A 129 11.92 5.72 -2.52
N THR A 130 11.96 4.52 -3.09
CA THR A 130 11.06 4.10 -4.16
C THR A 130 10.09 3.03 -3.67
N TYR A 131 8.80 3.28 -3.84
CA TYR A 131 7.78 2.25 -3.68
C TYR A 131 7.76 1.34 -4.90
N SER A 132 7.98 0.05 -4.71
CA SER A 132 7.92 -0.97 -5.78
C SER A 132 7.55 -2.35 -5.21
N PRO A 133 7.15 -3.31 -6.06
CA PRO A 133 6.88 -4.69 -5.63
C PRO A 133 8.07 -5.35 -4.90
N GLU A 134 9.30 -5.00 -5.29
CA GLU A 134 10.53 -5.61 -4.77
C GLU A 134 10.97 -5.03 -3.44
N THR A 135 10.61 -3.77 -3.17
CA THR A 135 11.09 -3.04 -1.99
C THR A 135 10.03 -2.86 -0.91
N CYS A 136 8.77 -3.10 -1.24
CA CYS A 136 7.66 -2.91 -0.30
C CYS A 136 7.21 -4.20 0.35
N SER A 137 6.79 -4.08 1.60
CA SER A 137 6.13 -5.15 2.35
C SER A 137 5.04 -4.60 3.26
N PHE A 138 4.13 -5.49 3.68
CA PHE A 138 3.16 -5.17 4.70
C PHE A 138 3.73 -5.49 6.08
N VAL A 139 3.86 -4.47 6.92
CA VAL A 139 4.46 -4.57 8.25
C VAL A 139 3.41 -4.21 9.32
N PRO A 140 3.29 -4.97 10.42
CA PRO A 140 2.46 -4.54 11.54
C PRO A 140 2.84 -3.13 11.99
N ARG A 141 1.85 -2.25 12.20
CA ARG A 141 2.10 -0.84 12.58
C ARG A 141 2.95 -0.71 13.83
N ALA A 142 2.80 -1.63 14.79
CA ALA A 142 3.63 -1.66 16.00
C ALA A 142 5.12 -1.83 15.64
N VAL A 143 5.44 -2.77 14.73
CA VAL A 143 6.80 -3.01 14.24
C VAL A 143 7.30 -1.82 13.43
N ASN A 144 6.48 -1.31 12.50
CA ASN A 144 6.83 -0.14 11.69
C ASN A 144 7.15 1.09 12.57
N ASN A 145 6.38 1.29 13.63
CA ASN A 145 6.62 2.39 14.57
C ASN A 145 7.93 2.22 15.37
N LEU A 146 8.33 1.00 15.66
CA LEU A 146 9.62 0.71 16.32
C LEU A 146 10.79 1.02 15.38
N LEU A 147 10.66 0.65 14.10
CA LEU A 147 11.70 0.84 13.08
C LEU A 147 11.79 2.29 12.60
N THR A 148 10.68 3.04 12.66
CA THR A 148 10.71 4.45 12.26
C THR A 148 11.58 5.27 13.22
N SER A 149 12.73 5.70 12.74
CA SER A 149 13.60 6.60 13.51
C SER A 149 12.96 7.99 13.59
N ARG A 150 12.51 8.37 14.78
CA ARG A 150 12.00 9.74 15.06
C ARG A 150 13.12 10.62 15.58
N GLY A 151 14.28 10.63 14.89
CA GLY A 151 15.48 11.30 15.34
C GLY A 151 15.29 12.78 15.69
N SER A 152 14.42 13.49 14.97
CA SER A 152 14.11 14.91 15.22
C SER A 152 13.26 15.18 16.47
N VAL A 153 12.59 14.17 17.00
CA VAL A 153 11.69 14.27 18.18
C VAL A 153 12.28 13.50 19.37
N ARG A 154 13.30 12.68 19.13
CA ARG A 154 14.00 11.92 20.17
C ARG A 154 15.07 12.77 20.79
N GLY A 155 15.11 12.80 22.11
CA GLY A 155 16.24 13.34 22.85
C GLY A 155 17.51 12.51 22.62
N LYS A 156 18.56 12.82 23.36
CA LYS A 156 19.91 12.22 23.29
C LYS A 156 19.94 10.69 23.46
N TYR A 157 18.90 10.10 24.07
CA TYR A 157 18.88 8.70 24.48
C TYR A 157 17.96 7.83 23.62
N PRO A 158 18.15 6.49 23.63
CA PRO A 158 17.25 5.54 22.95
C PRO A 158 15.79 5.67 23.37
N VAL A 159 14.88 5.08 22.58
CA VAL A 159 13.42 5.09 22.89
C VAL A 159 13.17 4.44 24.25
N GLY A 160 12.39 5.12 25.08
CA GLY A 160 12.07 4.65 26.42
C GLY A 160 13.15 4.88 27.45
N VAL A 161 14.30 5.50 27.07
CA VAL A 161 15.37 5.86 28.00
C VAL A 161 15.34 7.36 28.24
N SER A 162 15.30 7.78 29.48
CA SER A 162 15.46 9.17 29.91
C SER A 162 16.51 9.26 31.03
N PHE A 163 17.21 10.38 31.07
CA PHE A 163 18.12 10.67 32.17
C PHE A 163 17.45 11.63 33.16
N ASP A 164 17.30 11.17 34.38
CA ASP A 164 16.83 12.00 35.48
C ASP A 164 18.00 12.80 36.04
N THR A 165 17.99 14.10 35.77
CA THR A 165 19.05 15.01 36.22
C THR A 165 19.05 15.23 37.73
N TYR A 166 17.90 15.03 38.40
CA TYR A 166 17.76 15.20 39.82
C TYR A 166 18.42 14.04 40.58
N ASN A 167 18.19 12.81 40.14
CA ASN A 167 18.71 11.61 40.77
C ASN A 167 20.03 11.12 40.13
N GLY A 168 20.50 11.73 39.04
CA GLY A 168 21.70 11.33 38.31
C GLY A 168 21.61 9.93 37.71
N ALA A 169 20.39 9.43 37.41
CA ALA A 169 20.16 8.06 36.99
C ALA A 169 19.39 7.95 35.67
N PHE A 170 19.58 6.83 34.96
CA PHE A 170 18.79 6.52 33.78
C PHE A 170 17.52 5.80 34.16
N THR A 171 16.37 6.26 33.63
CA THR A 171 15.09 5.58 33.71
C THR A 171 14.77 4.92 32.37
N VAL A 172 14.40 3.64 32.41
CA VAL A 172 13.95 2.89 31.24
C VAL A 172 12.47 2.58 31.38
N GLN A 173 11.67 3.00 30.41
CA GLN A 173 10.25 2.71 30.31
C GLN A 173 9.98 1.79 29.13
N VAL A 174 9.42 0.62 29.39
CA VAL A 174 9.00 -0.34 28.37
C VAL A 174 7.48 -0.52 28.49
N ASN A 175 6.74 -0.13 27.44
CA ASN A 175 5.31 -0.41 27.36
C ASN A 175 5.11 -1.78 26.72
N HIS A 176 4.73 -2.75 27.52
CA HIS A 176 4.37 -4.09 27.05
C HIS A 176 2.85 -4.15 26.82
N CYS A 177 2.41 -4.18 25.57
CA CYS A 177 1.01 -4.37 25.14
C CYS A 177 -0.04 -3.48 25.87
N GLY A 178 0.31 -2.23 26.21
CA GLY A 178 -0.61 -1.29 26.83
C GLY A 178 -0.84 -1.52 28.34
N VAL A 179 -0.20 -2.47 28.95
CA VAL A 179 -0.21 -2.68 30.41
C VAL A 179 0.95 -1.86 30.97
N ARG A 180 0.63 -0.87 31.81
CA ARG A 180 1.64 -0.21 32.66
C ARG A 180 1.96 -1.15 33.80
N PRO A 181 3.24 -1.35 34.16
CA PRO A 181 3.59 -2.06 35.36
C PRO A 181 3.05 -1.36 36.61
#